data_1b53d530c88ee638a181f57d46840adc
#
_entry.id   1b53d530c88ee638a181f57d46840adc
#
_cell.length_a   1.000
_cell.length_b   1.000
_cell.length_c   1.000
_cell.angle_alpha   90.00
_cell.angle_beta   90.00
_cell.angle_gamma   90.00
#
_symmetry.space_group_name_H-M   'P 1'
#
loop_
_entity.id
_entity.type
_entity.pdbx_description
1 polymer ?
#
loop_
_entity_poly.entity_id
_entity_poly.type
_entity_poly.pdbx_seq_one_letter_code
_entity_poly.pdbx_strand_id
1 'polypeptide(L)'
;MLSPQIVDANHPFPHLLSKEIYVVANLKQGDKAMLGIIPVPQYISNILYLPGYDIRYIRMEKIILEFAELVFNQYQVSDKNYICVTRNADVSPDDEAYADHGDFRHIMKETLHKRKKMAVVRLEAANPLSKELEKYFCEKFKIGPECIFRTKMPMKLDFIFAIADKLPESMKRTLVDEPFSPQPAAMLHEGSVMEQVKKKDVLLSYPYESMEPFLQMIREAASDPDVLTIKITIYRLAKKARLVEYLCAAAENGKEVTVLIELRARFDEQNNIEWSERLEEAGCRVLYGFEGYKVHSKICLITYRSKSEPNNKNEIRYITQIGTGNYNEKTAKMYTDYSLMTANQEIGTDAAEFFKNMSIGNLHGAYRHLIVSPVSLKARVLATMDEEIEKGSAGRIIMKMNSVTDVDFIRKVEEASCAGVKVDLIVRGICCILPQVPGHTENVRVTSIVGRYLEHPRVFVFGKGEKTK
;
A
#
# COMPACT_ATOMS: atom_id res chain seq x y z
N MET A 1 8.91 31.92 -6.20
CA MET A 1 8.32 32.71 -7.30
C MET A 1 6.97 32.06 -7.64
N LEU A 2 5.88 32.83 -7.72
CA LEU A 2 4.58 32.32 -8.18
C LEU A 2 4.58 32.31 -9.71
N SER A 3 3.78 31.40 -10.30
CA SER A 3 3.59 31.30 -11.75
C SER A 3 2.12 31.56 -12.11
N PRO A 4 1.66 32.82 -12.02
CA PRO A 4 0.29 33.16 -12.35
C PRO A 4 0.04 32.99 -13.85
N GLN A 5 -1.20 32.66 -14.18
CA GLN A 5 -1.67 32.53 -15.55
C GLN A 5 -2.96 33.31 -15.72
N ILE A 6 -3.13 33.90 -16.87
CA ILE A 6 -4.39 34.58 -17.27
C ILE A 6 -5.01 33.73 -18.37
N VAL A 7 -6.30 33.52 -18.30
CA VAL A 7 -7.07 32.81 -19.31
C VAL A 7 -7.93 33.81 -20.07
N ASP A 8 -7.65 33.96 -21.34
CA ASP A 8 -8.38 34.81 -22.30
C ASP A 8 -8.38 34.19 -23.69
N ALA A 9 -8.74 34.95 -24.71
CA ALA A 9 -8.77 34.47 -26.09
C ALA A 9 -7.38 34.02 -26.62
N ASN A 10 -6.30 34.57 -26.11
CA ASN A 10 -4.93 34.30 -26.53
C ASN A 10 -4.22 33.28 -25.62
N HIS A 11 -4.70 33.14 -24.39
CA HIS A 11 -4.12 32.28 -23.37
C HIS A 11 -5.15 31.19 -22.97
N PRO A 12 -4.98 29.97 -23.49
CA PRO A 12 -5.93 28.89 -23.24
C PRO A 12 -5.94 28.47 -21.77
N PHE A 13 -7.05 27.90 -21.32
CA PHE A 13 -7.19 27.39 -19.96
C PHE A 13 -6.13 26.32 -19.67
N PRO A 14 -5.33 26.48 -18.60
CA PRO A 14 -4.26 25.54 -18.28
C PRO A 14 -4.81 24.18 -17.84
N HIS A 15 -3.99 23.17 -17.99
CA HIS A 15 -4.30 21.85 -17.43
C HIS A 15 -4.10 21.85 -15.93
N LEU A 16 -5.20 21.82 -15.16
CA LEU A 16 -5.12 21.69 -13.70
C LEU A 16 -4.82 20.24 -13.31
N LEU A 17 -3.79 20.05 -12.51
CA LEU A 17 -3.41 18.73 -11.99
C LEU A 17 -4.39 18.26 -10.93
N SER A 18 -4.65 16.96 -10.89
CA SER A 18 -5.53 16.34 -9.90
C SER A 18 -4.99 16.52 -8.48
N LYS A 19 -5.87 16.87 -7.54
CA LYS A 19 -5.56 17.07 -6.12
C LYS A 19 -4.54 18.18 -5.83
N GLU A 20 -4.37 19.13 -6.75
CA GLU A 20 -3.59 20.33 -6.54
C GLU A 20 -4.49 21.55 -6.31
N ILE A 21 -4.02 22.48 -5.47
CA ILE A 21 -4.77 23.68 -5.12
C ILE A 21 -4.38 24.84 -6.04
N TYR A 22 -5.37 25.53 -6.54
CA TYR A 22 -5.22 26.71 -7.39
C TYR A 22 -6.04 27.86 -6.82
N VAL A 23 -5.42 29.04 -6.68
CA VAL A 23 -6.18 30.27 -6.44
C VAL A 23 -6.69 30.78 -7.77
N VAL A 24 -7.97 31.10 -7.82
CA VAL A 24 -8.67 31.62 -9.01
C VAL A 24 -9.32 32.93 -8.69
N ALA A 25 -9.36 33.85 -9.64
CA ALA A 25 -10.01 35.15 -9.49
C ALA A 25 -10.55 35.65 -10.83
N ASN A 26 -11.69 36.33 -10.80
CA ASN A 26 -12.17 37.10 -11.94
C ASN A 26 -11.32 38.39 -12.06
N LEU A 27 -10.75 38.59 -13.24
CA LEU A 27 -9.93 39.74 -13.60
C LEU A 27 -10.67 40.60 -14.60
N LYS A 28 -10.62 41.92 -14.43
CA LYS A 28 -11.22 42.87 -15.37
C LYS A 28 -10.20 43.94 -15.76
N GLN A 29 -10.12 44.23 -17.05
CA GLN A 29 -9.32 45.31 -17.60
C GLN A 29 -10.14 46.04 -18.70
N GLY A 30 -10.66 47.21 -18.38
CA GLY A 30 -11.69 47.86 -19.21
C GLY A 30 -12.94 46.99 -19.29
N ASP A 31 -13.43 46.71 -20.48
CA ASP A 31 -14.60 45.84 -20.72
C ASP A 31 -14.26 44.33 -20.84
N LYS A 32 -12.97 43.98 -20.76
CA LYS A 32 -12.55 42.59 -20.90
C LYS A 32 -12.55 41.88 -19.55
N ALA A 33 -13.30 40.77 -19.47
CA ALA A 33 -13.30 39.85 -18.35
C ALA A 33 -12.39 38.65 -18.66
N MET A 34 -11.56 38.26 -17.70
CA MET A 34 -10.61 37.16 -17.82
C MET A 34 -10.57 36.37 -16.50
N LEU A 35 -10.04 35.18 -16.55
CA LEU A 35 -9.81 34.36 -15.35
C LEU A 35 -8.32 34.36 -15.00
N GLY A 36 -7.98 34.74 -13.77
CA GLY A 36 -6.65 34.56 -13.20
C GLY A 36 -6.54 33.23 -12.48
N ILE A 37 -5.43 32.53 -12.67
CA ILE A 37 -5.13 31.26 -11.99
C ILE A 37 -3.72 31.33 -11.42
N ILE A 38 -3.57 31.01 -10.14
CA ILE A 38 -2.28 30.92 -9.45
C ILE A 38 -2.14 29.52 -8.85
N PRO A 39 -1.25 28.66 -9.38
CA PRO A 39 -0.93 27.40 -8.72
C PRO A 39 -0.34 27.64 -7.34
N VAL A 40 -0.78 26.87 -6.32
CA VAL A 40 -0.09 26.85 -5.03
C VAL A 40 1.19 26.02 -5.19
N PRO A 41 2.38 26.61 -4.97
CA PRO A 41 3.62 25.91 -5.25
C PRO A 41 3.86 24.71 -4.33
N GLN A 42 4.29 23.59 -4.89
CA GLN A 42 4.58 22.36 -4.11
C GLN A 42 5.97 22.36 -3.47
N TYR A 43 6.87 23.20 -3.94
CA TYR A 43 8.27 23.29 -3.48
C TYR A 43 8.45 24.18 -2.24
N ILE A 44 7.37 24.78 -1.74
CA ILE A 44 7.36 25.57 -0.50
C ILE A 44 6.46 24.88 0.53
N SER A 45 6.65 25.22 1.80
CA SER A 45 5.80 24.72 2.87
C SER A 45 4.33 25.08 2.63
N ASN A 46 3.44 24.13 2.84
CA ASN A 46 1.98 24.35 2.75
C ASN A 46 1.45 25.30 3.84
N ILE A 47 2.27 25.60 4.85
CA ILE A 47 1.93 26.51 5.94
C ILE A 47 3.06 27.49 6.22
N LEU A 48 2.70 28.70 6.60
CA LEU A 48 3.59 29.73 7.15
C LEU A 48 3.30 29.86 8.64
N TYR A 49 4.32 29.66 9.47
CA TYR A 49 4.22 29.88 10.91
C TYR A 49 4.29 31.39 11.20
N LEU A 50 3.42 31.83 12.10
CA LEU A 50 3.41 33.21 12.56
C LEU A 50 4.23 33.32 13.87
N PRO A 51 4.90 34.46 14.11
CA PRO A 51 5.56 34.72 15.38
C PRO A 51 4.58 34.69 16.57
N GLY A 52 5.04 34.22 17.71
CA GLY A 52 4.27 34.18 18.96
C GLY A 52 4.66 33.00 19.85
N TYR A 53 4.10 32.97 21.06
CA TYR A 53 4.32 31.90 22.04
C TYR A 53 3.51 30.64 21.72
N ASP A 54 2.38 30.80 21.04
CA ASP A 54 1.51 29.71 20.62
C ASP A 54 1.82 29.28 19.18
N ILE A 55 1.43 28.04 18.82
CA ILE A 55 1.50 27.59 17.44
C ILE A 55 0.43 28.28 16.63
N ARG A 56 0.85 29.30 15.89
CA ARG A 56 0.00 30.01 14.93
C ARG A 56 0.53 29.79 13.53
N TYR A 57 -0.35 29.49 12.60
CA TYR A 57 0.01 29.28 11.21
C TYR A 57 -1.08 29.75 10.26
N ILE A 58 -0.69 30.07 9.05
CA ILE A 58 -1.58 30.35 7.92
C ILE A 58 -1.24 29.36 6.81
N ARG A 59 -2.26 28.80 6.17
CA ARG A 59 -2.07 27.95 5.00
C ARG A 59 -1.72 28.77 3.77
N MET A 60 -0.83 28.25 2.92
CA MET A 60 -0.27 28.97 1.79
C MET A 60 -1.34 29.43 0.79
N GLU A 61 -2.35 28.57 0.52
CA GLU A 61 -3.45 28.96 -0.36
C GLU A 61 -4.26 30.16 0.14
N LYS A 62 -4.36 30.35 1.47
CA LYS A 62 -5.02 31.52 2.04
C LYS A 62 -4.18 32.79 1.87
N ILE A 63 -2.86 32.67 2.02
CA ILE A 63 -1.96 33.80 1.80
C ILE A 63 -2.04 34.25 0.33
N ILE A 64 -1.94 33.29 -0.62
CA ILE A 64 -2.00 33.60 -2.04
C ILE A 64 -3.38 34.19 -2.41
N LEU A 65 -4.47 33.68 -1.82
CA LEU A 65 -5.81 34.21 -2.02
C LEU A 65 -5.91 35.67 -1.57
N GLU A 66 -5.40 35.97 -0.38
CA GLU A 66 -5.46 37.31 0.19
C GLU A 66 -4.69 38.31 -0.65
N PHE A 67 -3.47 37.94 -1.08
CA PHE A 67 -2.59 38.81 -1.87
C PHE A 67 -2.71 38.61 -3.39
N ALA A 68 -3.79 38.01 -3.88
CA ALA A 68 -4.00 37.79 -5.32
C ALA A 68 -3.98 39.11 -6.13
N GLU A 69 -4.47 40.22 -5.54
CA GLU A 69 -4.46 41.54 -6.13
C GLU A 69 -3.03 42.09 -6.38
N LEU A 70 -2.08 41.75 -5.52
CA LEU A 70 -0.67 42.10 -5.76
C LEU A 70 -0.06 41.31 -6.90
N VAL A 71 -0.52 40.10 -7.12
CA VAL A 71 -0.07 39.23 -8.23
C VAL A 71 -0.64 39.72 -9.55
N PHE A 72 -1.92 40.16 -9.56
CA PHE A 72 -2.63 40.68 -10.73
C PHE A 72 -2.79 42.21 -10.69
N ASN A 73 -1.77 42.91 -10.30
CA ASN A 73 -1.80 44.36 -10.03
C ASN A 73 -2.19 45.27 -11.21
N GLN A 74 -2.25 44.73 -12.42
CA GLN A 74 -2.68 45.46 -13.63
C GLN A 74 -4.16 45.29 -13.92
N TYR A 75 -4.87 44.49 -13.08
CA TYR A 75 -6.29 44.11 -13.26
C TYR A 75 -7.10 44.46 -12.03
N GLN A 76 -8.36 44.73 -12.26
CA GLN A 76 -9.34 44.74 -11.17
C GLN A 76 -9.68 43.32 -10.83
N VAL A 77 -9.33 42.89 -9.61
CA VAL A 77 -9.54 41.55 -9.10
C VAL A 77 -10.85 41.45 -8.35
N SER A 78 -11.68 40.49 -8.68
CA SER A 78 -12.94 40.20 -7.99
C SER A 78 -13.18 38.69 -7.90
N ASP A 79 -14.17 38.31 -7.05
CA ASP A 79 -14.61 36.92 -6.91
C ASP A 79 -13.44 35.92 -6.75
N LYS A 80 -12.61 36.18 -5.73
CA LYS A 80 -11.45 35.34 -5.40
C LYS A 80 -11.87 34.05 -4.71
N ASN A 81 -11.31 32.93 -5.14
CA ASN A 81 -11.51 31.62 -4.50
C ASN A 81 -10.24 30.77 -4.62
N TYR A 82 -10.17 29.68 -3.89
CA TYR A 82 -9.23 28.61 -4.22
C TYR A 82 -9.99 27.32 -4.44
N ILE A 83 -9.52 26.55 -5.42
CA ILE A 83 -10.18 25.36 -5.94
C ILE A 83 -9.20 24.19 -5.97
N CYS A 84 -9.76 22.99 -5.96
CA CYS A 84 -9.04 21.74 -6.19
C CYS A 84 -9.87 20.84 -7.11
N VAL A 85 -9.25 20.27 -8.14
CA VAL A 85 -9.91 19.32 -9.03
C VAL A 85 -9.51 17.89 -8.68
N THR A 86 -10.46 16.97 -8.76
CA THR A 86 -10.18 15.54 -8.76
C THR A 86 -10.49 15.00 -10.15
N ARG A 87 -9.51 14.32 -10.75
CA ARG A 87 -9.67 13.68 -12.04
C ARG A 87 -9.99 12.20 -11.87
N ASN A 88 -10.70 11.64 -12.81
CA ASN A 88 -10.89 10.21 -12.92
C ASN A 88 -9.51 9.51 -12.96
N ALA A 89 -9.35 8.47 -12.19
CA ALA A 89 -8.15 7.63 -12.17
C ALA A 89 -8.47 6.18 -12.55
N ASP A 90 -9.69 5.94 -13.03
CA ASP A 90 -10.22 4.63 -13.34
C ASP A 90 -9.84 4.22 -14.77
N VAL A 91 -8.55 4.20 -15.04
CA VAL A 91 -7.95 3.60 -16.23
C VAL A 91 -7.04 2.49 -15.77
N SER A 92 -7.36 1.28 -16.18
CA SER A 92 -6.52 0.11 -16.01
C SER A 92 -5.63 -0.10 -17.24
N PRO A 93 -4.42 -0.62 -17.10
CA PRO A 93 -3.65 -1.12 -18.23
C PRO A 93 -4.41 -2.22 -19.02
N ASP A 94 -5.33 -2.90 -18.35
CA ASP A 94 -6.14 -3.99 -18.91
C ASP A 94 -7.33 -3.49 -19.79
N ASP A 95 -7.69 -2.18 -19.69
CA ASP A 95 -8.82 -1.58 -20.45
C ASP A 95 -8.48 -1.26 -21.92
N GLU A 96 -7.22 -1.25 -22.27
CA GLU A 96 -6.78 -1.06 -23.64
C GLU A 96 -6.22 -2.39 -24.15
N ALA A 97 -6.74 -2.88 -25.27
CA ALA A 97 -6.24 -4.08 -25.97
C ALA A 97 -4.79 -3.84 -26.45
N TYR A 98 -3.85 -3.86 -25.52
CA TYR A 98 -2.42 -3.92 -25.82
C TYR A 98 -2.03 -5.36 -26.20
N ALA A 99 -2.68 -5.88 -27.21
CA ALA A 99 -2.51 -7.24 -27.69
C ALA A 99 -1.19 -7.46 -28.46
N ASP A 100 -0.28 -6.48 -28.53
CA ASP A 100 0.96 -6.62 -29.28
C ASP A 100 2.19 -6.11 -28.48
N HIS A 101 2.92 -7.07 -27.90
CA HIS A 101 4.39 -7.04 -27.67
C HIS A 101 5.02 -5.84 -26.91
N GLY A 102 4.30 -5.15 -26.02
CA GLY A 102 4.86 -4.05 -25.24
C GLY A 102 5.40 -4.48 -23.86
N ASP A 103 6.54 -3.94 -23.45
CA ASP A 103 7.01 -4.02 -22.06
C ASP A 103 5.95 -3.44 -21.13
N PHE A 104 5.46 -4.23 -20.16
CA PHE A 104 4.40 -3.85 -19.22
C PHE A 104 4.73 -2.56 -18.45
N ARG A 105 6.01 -2.26 -18.21
CA ARG A 105 6.45 -0.97 -17.64
C ARG A 105 6.10 0.21 -18.54
N HIS A 106 6.30 0.06 -19.84
CA HIS A 106 5.98 1.11 -20.80
C HIS A 106 4.47 1.40 -20.79
N ILE A 107 3.67 0.35 -20.82
CA ILE A 107 2.21 0.44 -20.70
C ILE A 107 1.81 1.15 -19.40
N MET A 108 2.43 0.80 -18.27
CA MET A 108 2.16 1.46 -16.99
C MET A 108 2.56 2.93 -16.99
N LYS A 109 3.71 3.30 -17.55
CA LYS A 109 4.13 4.71 -17.70
C LYS A 109 3.15 5.51 -18.53
N GLU A 110 2.69 4.95 -19.65
CA GLU A 110 1.66 5.58 -20.49
C GLU A 110 0.32 5.72 -19.76
N THR A 111 -0.12 4.66 -19.06
CA THR A 111 -1.35 4.69 -18.26
C THR A 111 -1.27 5.80 -17.19
N LEU A 112 -0.16 5.92 -16.49
CA LEU A 112 0.05 7.00 -15.52
C LEU A 112 0.03 8.38 -16.17
N HIS A 113 0.59 8.52 -17.38
CA HIS A 113 0.52 9.77 -18.13
C HIS A 113 -0.92 10.09 -18.57
N LYS A 114 -1.66 9.11 -19.06
CA LYS A 114 -3.08 9.25 -19.43
C LYS A 114 -3.94 9.63 -18.24
N ARG A 115 -3.73 9.02 -17.07
CA ARG A 115 -4.46 9.38 -15.83
C ARG A 115 -4.35 10.86 -15.47
N LYS A 116 -3.20 11.49 -15.72
CA LYS A 116 -3.02 12.92 -15.50
C LYS A 116 -3.95 13.79 -16.35
N LYS A 117 -4.36 13.28 -17.51
CA LYS A 117 -5.19 13.99 -18.50
C LYS A 117 -6.68 13.59 -18.47
N MET A 118 -7.05 12.64 -17.62
CA MET A 118 -8.43 12.15 -17.52
C MET A 118 -9.42 13.25 -17.14
N ALA A 119 -10.70 13.02 -17.45
CA ALA A 119 -11.78 13.94 -17.14
C ALA A 119 -11.82 14.34 -15.66
N VAL A 120 -12.16 15.59 -15.39
CA VAL A 120 -12.48 16.04 -14.04
C VAL A 120 -13.80 15.40 -13.62
N VAL A 121 -13.85 14.83 -12.41
CA VAL A 121 -15.06 14.22 -11.83
C VAL A 121 -15.56 14.97 -10.59
N ARG A 122 -14.73 15.86 -10.05
CA ARG A 122 -15.05 16.64 -8.86
C ARG A 122 -14.28 17.95 -8.87
N LEU A 123 -14.96 19.03 -8.56
CA LEU A 123 -14.39 20.36 -8.26
C LEU A 123 -14.73 20.73 -6.82
N GLU A 124 -13.73 21.02 -6.02
CA GLU A 124 -13.89 21.55 -4.67
C GLU A 124 -13.56 23.05 -4.68
N ALA A 125 -14.41 23.84 -4.03
CA ALA A 125 -14.22 25.29 -3.86
C ALA A 125 -14.31 25.65 -2.38
N ALA A 126 -13.45 26.57 -1.93
CA ALA A 126 -13.43 27.00 -0.53
C ALA A 126 -14.66 27.84 -0.14
N ASN A 127 -15.10 28.68 -1.07
CA ASN A 127 -16.28 29.52 -0.93
C ASN A 127 -17.28 29.22 -2.05
N PRO A 128 -18.55 29.61 -1.95
CA PRO A 128 -19.48 29.54 -3.06
C PRO A 128 -18.88 30.24 -4.28
N LEU A 129 -18.95 29.59 -5.42
CA LEU A 129 -18.60 30.23 -6.69
C LEU A 129 -19.74 31.18 -7.12
N SER A 130 -19.40 32.25 -7.81
CA SER A 130 -20.41 33.04 -8.53
C SER A 130 -21.05 32.17 -9.61
N LYS A 131 -22.27 32.50 -10.01
CA LYS A 131 -22.98 31.80 -11.08
C LYS A 131 -22.18 31.76 -12.39
N GLU A 132 -21.40 32.80 -12.63
CA GLU A 132 -20.55 32.92 -13.82
C GLU A 132 -19.38 31.94 -13.75
N LEU A 133 -18.65 31.89 -12.63
CA LEU A 133 -17.55 30.95 -12.43
C LEU A 133 -18.04 29.50 -12.39
N GLU A 134 -19.18 29.25 -11.73
CA GLU A 134 -19.77 27.92 -11.69
C GLU A 134 -20.09 27.42 -13.10
N LYS A 135 -20.80 28.23 -13.89
CA LYS A 135 -21.10 27.92 -15.28
C LYS A 135 -19.84 27.72 -16.11
N TYR A 136 -18.87 28.62 -15.96
CA TYR A 136 -17.60 28.52 -16.67
C TYR A 136 -16.85 27.21 -16.37
N PHE A 137 -16.74 26.80 -15.10
CA PHE A 137 -16.07 25.56 -14.74
C PHE A 137 -16.86 24.32 -15.15
N CYS A 138 -18.20 24.34 -15.08
CA CYS A 138 -19.03 23.25 -15.60
C CYS A 138 -18.78 23.02 -17.10
N GLU A 139 -18.77 24.08 -17.89
CA GLU A 139 -18.51 24.01 -19.33
C GLU A 139 -17.06 23.56 -19.61
N LYS A 140 -16.08 24.11 -18.89
CA LYS A 140 -14.67 23.84 -19.10
C LYS A 140 -14.26 22.43 -18.75
N PHE A 141 -14.77 21.91 -17.64
CA PHE A 141 -14.48 20.56 -17.17
C PHE A 141 -15.46 19.51 -17.68
N LYS A 142 -16.55 19.93 -18.33
CA LYS A 142 -17.65 19.05 -18.79
C LYS A 142 -18.25 18.26 -17.64
N ILE A 143 -18.54 18.93 -16.52
CA ILE A 143 -19.17 18.38 -15.32
C ILE A 143 -20.48 19.10 -15.03
N GLY A 144 -21.40 18.44 -14.34
CA GLY A 144 -22.60 19.09 -13.82
C GLY A 144 -22.34 19.86 -12.52
N PRO A 145 -23.23 20.78 -12.13
CA PRO A 145 -23.11 21.52 -10.87
C PRO A 145 -23.12 20.62 -9.62
N GLU A 146 -23.70 19.42 -9.71
CA GLU A 146 -23.66 18.38 -8.68
C GLU A 146 -22.25 17.84 -8.39
N CYS A 147 -21.30 18.05 -9.30
CA CYS A 147 -19.89 17.70 -9.13
C CYS A 147 -19.06 18.82 -8.46
N ILE A 148 -19.68 19.96 -8.14
CA ILE A 148 -19.04 21.08 -7.46
C ILE A 148 -19.36 21.04 -5.97
N PHE A 149 -18.33 20.90 -5.15
CA PHE A 149 -18.45 20.76 -3.70
C PHE A 149 -17.85 21.96 -2.99
N ARG A 150 -18.65 22.59 -2.15
CA ARG A 150 -18.15 23.59 -1.20
C ARG A 150 -17.61 22.88 0.03
N THR A 151 -16.36 23.15 0.39
CA THR A 151 -15.77 22.61 1.62
C THR A 151 -15.28 23.72 2.55
N LYS A 152 -15.64 23.61 3.83
CA LYS A 152 -15.07 24.43 4.92
C LYS A 152 -13.77 23.83 5.46
N MET A 153 -13.54 22.55 5.18
CA MET A 153 -12.32 21.85 5.57
C MET A 153 -11.15 22.21 4.65
N PRO A 154 -9.92 22.13 5.12
CA PRO A 154 -8.76 22.20 4.23
C PRO A 154 -8.85 21.14 3.14
N MET A 155 -8.61 21.51 1.88
CA MET A 155 -8.66 20.60 0.73
C MET A 155 -7.51 19.56 0.76
N LYS A 156 -6.39 19.90 1.42
CA LYS A 156 -5.26 19.02 1.72
C LYS A 156 -5.01 19.06 3.22
N LEU A 157 -4.74 17.91 3.83
CA LEU A 157 -4.53 17.77 5.28
C LEU A 157 -3.10 17.34 5.64
N ASP A 158 -2.22 17.17 4.67
CA ASP A 158 -0.82 16.76 4.85
C ASP A 158 0.00 17.74 5.70
N PHE A 159 -0.37 19.01 5.74
CA PHE A 159 0.26 20.01 6.59
C PHE A 159 0.17 19.71 8.09
N ILE A 160 -0.79 18.87 8.52
CA ILE A 160 -0.99 18.50 9.93
C ILE A 160 0.27 17.76 10.46
N PHE A 161 0.93 16.95 9.63
CA PHE A 161 2.16 16.27 10.04
C PHE A 161 3.28 17.28 10.38
N ALA A 162 3.40 18.35 9.60
CA ALA A 162 4.38 19.42 9.89
C ALA A 162 4.06 20.18 11.18
N ILE A 163 2.78 20.30 11.55
CA ILE A 163 2.36 20.90 12.82
C ILE A 163 2.70 19.98 13.98
N ALA A 164 2.42 18.68 13.85
CA ALA A 164 2.69 17.70 14.89
C ALA A 164 4.15 17.73 15.36
N ASP A 165 5.10 17.91 14.44
CA ASP A 165 6.53 17.99 14.75
C ASP A 165 6.89 19.21 15.62
N LYS A 166 6.10 20.28 15.56
CA LYS A 166 6.32 21.55 16.29
C LYS A 166 5.45 21.72 17.52
N LEU A 167 4.62 20.76 17.88
CA LEU A 167 3.79 20.83 19.07
C LEU A 167 4.67 20.95 20.34
N PRO A 168 4.28 21.80 21.33
CA PRO A 168 4.88 21.76 22.65
C PRO A 168 4.76 20.37 23.28
N GLU A 169 5.75 19.96 24.08
CA GLU A 169 5.77 18.63 24.69
C GLU A 169 4.51 18.34 25.53
N SER A 170 3.95 19.35 26.18
CA SER A 170 2.67 19.22 26.91
C SER A 170 1.50 18.80 26.03
N MET A 171 1.45 19.27 24.78
CA MET A 171 0.41 18.91 23.80
C MET A 171 0.75 17.60 23.09
N LYS A 172 2.01 17.33 22.81
CA LYS A 172 2.43 16.05 22.21
C LYS A 172 1.96 14.86 23.03
N ARG A 173 2.12 14.93 24.36
CA ARG A 173 1.69 13.87 25.28
C ARG A 173 0.23 13.46 25.18
N THR A 174 -0.63 14.36 24.71
CA THR A 174 -2.08 14.09 24.57
C THR A 174 -2.54 13.88 23.14
N LEU A 175 -1.78 14.39 22.15
CA LEU A 175 -2.19 14.42 20.74
C LEU A 175 -1.38 13.50 19.84
N VAL A 176 -0.22 13.07 20.31
CA VAL A 176 0.69 12.21 19.54
C VAL A 176 1.08 11.03 20.42
N ASP A 177 1.06 9.84 19.87
CA ASP A 177 1.53 8.65 20.57
C ASP A 177 3.04 8.77 20.89
N GLU A 178 3.44 8.26 22.06
CA GLU A 178 4.84 8.16 22.44
C GLU A 178 5.64 7.40 21.36
N PRO A 179 6.84 7.87 20.95
CA PRO A 179 7.64 7.14 19.99
C PRO A 179 7.92 5.71 20.46
N PHE A 180 7.67 4.75 19.61
CA PHE A 180 7.96 3.35 19.88
C PHE A 180 9.13 2.87 19.02
N SER A 181 10.16 2.34 19.66
CA SER A 181 11.30 1.70 18.98
C SER A 181 11.10 0.18 19.00
N PRO A 182 11.10 -0.47 17.83
CA PRO A 182 11.02 -1.92 17.75
C PRO A 182 12.12 -2.57 18.59
N GLN A 183 11.77 -3.59 19.33
CA GLN A 183 12.72 -4.35 20.15
C GLN A 183 13.54 -5.33 19.29
N PRO A 184 14.71 -5.75 19.74
CA PRO A 184 15.42 -6.88 19.15
C PRO A 184 14.52 -8.12 19.13
N ALA A 185 14.68 -8.95 18.11
CA ALA A 185 13.90 -10.18 17.97
C ALA A 185 14.22 -11.15 19.13
N ALA A 186 13.22 -11.49 19.95
CA ALA A 186 13.38 -12.34 21.12
C ALA A 186 13.90 -13.76 20.78
N MET A 187 13.63 -14.22 19.56
CA MET A 187 14.05 -15.56 19.09
C MET A 187 15.47 -15.61 18.52
N LEU A 188 16.13 -14.47 18.35
CA LEU A 188 17.45 -14.38 17.73
C LEU A 188 18.51 -13.90 18.74
N HIS A 189 19.73 -14.36 18.52
CA HIS A 189 20.92 -13.96 19.26
C HIS A 189 21.91 -13.25 18.33
N GLU A 190 23.01 -12.75 18.87
CA GLU A 190 24.09 -12.21 18.06
C GLU A 190 24.65 -13.26 17.08
N GLY A 191 25.03 -12.80 15.89
CA GLY A 191 25.62 -13.63 14.84
C GLY A 191 24.76 -13.71 13.58
N SER A 192 25.04 -14.72 12.77
CA SER A 192 24.33 -14.92 11.49
C SER A 192 22.88 -15.32 11.71
N VAL A 193 21.97 -14.56 11.10
CA VAL A 193 20.54 -14.88 11.10
C VAL A 193 20.27 -16.13 10.27
N MET A 194 20.92 -16.27 9.13
CA MET A 194 20.77 -17.49 8.29
C MET A 194 21.12 -18.75 9.08
N GLU A 195 22.23 -18.76 9.81
CA GLU A 195 22.66 -19.93 10.62
C GLU A 195 21.68 -20.24 11.76
N GLN A 196 21.02 -19.22 12.31
CA GLN A 196 20.00 -19.42 13.35
C GLN A 196 18.69 -19.97 12.74
N VAL A 197 18.27 -19.46 11.59
CA VAL A 197 17.07 -19.94 10.87
C VAL A 197 17.27 -21.37 10.38
N LYS A 198 18.47 -21.78 9.98
CA LYS A 198 18.78 -23.18 9.62
C LYS A 198 18.55 -24.14 10.80
N LYS A 199 18.61 -23.67 12.04
CA LYS A 199 18.46 -24.51 13.26
C LYS A 199 17.05 -24.51 13.82
N LYS A 200 16.31 -23.40 13.69
CA LYS A 200 14.93 -23.25 14.21
C LYS A 200 14.18 -22.19 13.45
N ASP A 201 12.88 -22.34 13.40
CA ASP A 201 11.99 -21.32 12.85
C ASP A 201 12.07 -20.02 13.68
N VAL A 202 11.99 -18.89 13.00
CA VAL A 202 11.99 -17.54 13.62
C VAL A 202 10.75 -16.80 13.17
N LEU A 203 9.90 -16.44 14.12
CA LEU A 203 8.73 -15.62 13.89
C LEU A 203 8.96 -14.22 14.44
N LEU A 204 8.86 -13.21 13.60
CA LEU A 204 8.93 -11.80 13.98
C LEU A 204 7.53 -11.20 13.99
N SER A 205 7.27 -10.33 14.97
CA SER A 205 6.01 -9.61 15.15
C SER A 205 6.23 -8.11 15.01
N TYR A 206 5.92 -7.55 13.84
CA TYR A 206 5.97 -6.10 13.60
C TYR A 206 4.76 -5.39 14.20
N PRO A 207 4.89 -4.15 14.63
CA PRO A 207 6.07 -3.29 14.76
C PRO A 207 6.84 -3.51 16.06
N TYR A 208 6.44 -4.49 16.89
CA TYR A 208 7.02 -4.72 18.22
C TYR A 208 8.46 -5.19 18.14
N GLU A 209 8.76 -6.01 17.14
CA GLU A 209 10.12 -6.42 16.79
C GLU A 209 10.55 -5.77 15.47
N SER A 210 11.87 -5.66 15.28
CA SER A 210 12.46 -5.02 14.11
C SER A 210 12.36 -5.91 12.85
N MET A 211 12.22 -5.28 11.70
CA MET A 211 12.41 -5.94 10.40
C MET A 211 13.89 -6.19 10.07
N GLU A 212 14.82 -5.67 10.88
CA GLU A 212 16.27 -5.77 10.64
C GLU A 212 16.76 -7.20 10.45
N PRO A 213 16.31 -8.22 11.23
CA PRO A 213 16.74 -9.60 11.01
C PRO A 213 16.46 -10.13 9.61
N PHE A 214 15.30 -9.80 9.02
CA PHE A 214 15.02 -10.19 7.65
C PHE A 214 15.98 -9.51 6.65
N LEU A 215 16.23 -8.22 6.82
CA LEU A 215 17.18 -7.49 5.96
C LEU A 215 18.60 -8.01 6.12
N GLN A 216 19.02 -8.35 7.35
CA GLN A 216 20.30 -8.97 7.61
C GLN A 216 20.41 -10.33 6.92
N MET A 217 19.37 -11.17 6.99
CA MET A 217 19.35 -12.46 6.30
C MET A 217 19.57 -12.30 4.79
N ILE A 218 18.94 -11.32 4.15
CA ILE A 218 19.15 -11.06 2.70
C ILE A 218 20.57 -10.56 2.43
N ARG A 219 21.10 -9.68 3.29
CA ARG A 219 22.48 -9.20 3.18
C ARG A 219 23.50 -10.33 3.32
N GLU A 220 23.29 -11.23 4.29
CA GLU A 220 24.11 -12.44 4.45
C GLU A 220 24.03 -13.32 3.20
N ALA A 221 22.82 -13.58 2.71
CA ALA A 221 22.60 -14.37 1.49
C ALA A 221 23.29 -13.77 0.25
N ALA A 222 23.34 -12.45 0.15
CA ALA A 222 24.01 -11.77 -0.95
C ALA A 222 25.52 -12.03 -1.00
N SER A 223 26.14 -12.25 0.15
CA SER A 223 27.59 -12.43 0.28
C SER A 223 28.03 -13.91 0.47
N ASP A 224 27.12 -14.79 0.89
CA ASP A 224 27.42 -16.19 1.16
C ASP A 224 27.72 -16.96 -0.15
N PRO A 225 28.93 -17.54 -0.33
CA PRO A 225 29.29 -18.28 -1.55
C PRO A 225 28.45 -19.55 -1.78
N ASP A 226 27.84 -20.08 -0.74
CA ASP A 226 26.99 -21.27 -0.86
C ASP A 226 25.56 -20.95 -1.32
N VAL A 227 25.13 -19.68 -1.25
CA VAL A 227 23.84 -19.24 -1.78
C VAL A 227 23.88 -19.19 -3.30
N LEU A 228 22.89 -19.81 -3.93
CA LEU A 228 22.74 -19.91 -5.37
C LEU A 228 21.73 -18.92 -5.91
N THR A 229 20.53 -18.85 -5.29
CA THR A 229 19.44 -18.02 -5.79
C THR A 229 18.74 -17.29 -4.65
N ILE A 230 18.22 -16.11 -4.96
CA ILE A 230 17.27 -15.37 -4.10
C ILE A 230 16.05 -15.03 -4.96
N LYS A 231 14.86 -15.51 -4.55
CA LYS A 231 13.60 -15.22 -5.23
C LYS A 231 12.64 -14.54 -4.27
N ILE A 232 12.01 -13.44 -4.70
CA ILE A 232 11.18 -12.63 -3.81
C ILE A 232 10.01 -12.00 -4.56
N THR A 233 8.86 -11.86 -3.87
CA THR A 233 7.71 -11.08 -4.35
C THR A 233 7.74 -9.69 -3.72
N ILE A 234 7.42 -8.65 -4.48
CA ILE A 234 7.41 -7.26 -4.00
C ILE A 234 6.10 -6.59 -4.40
N TYR A 235 5.36 -6.07 -3.41
CA TYR A 235 4.15 -5.28 -3.62
C TYR A 235 4.41 -3.78 -3.48
N ARG A 236 5.10 -3.37 -2.41
CA ARG A 236 5.42 -1.96 -2.09
C ARG A 236 6.80 -1.86 -1.48
N LEU A 237 7.57 -0.92 -1.97
CA LEU A 237 8.90 -0.58 -1.46
C LEU A 237 8.92 0.83 -0.85
N ALA A 238 9.82 1.05 0.09
CA ALA A 238 10.15 2.39 0.55
C ALA A 238 10.89 3.17 -0.55
N LYS A 239 10.83 4.50 -0.52
CA LYS A 239 11.62 5.36 -1.44
C LYS A 239 13.12 5.13 -1.32
N LYS A 240 13.60 4.72 -0.14
CA LYS A 240 14.97 4.27 0.12
C LYS A 240 14.84 2.87 0.71
N ALA A 241 15.00 1.83 -0.10
CA ALA A 241 14.78 0.44 0.26
C ALA A 241 16.11 -0.30 0.28
N ARG A 242 16.67 -0.54 1.49
CA ARG A 242 17.91 -1.34 1.66
C ARG A 242 17.76 -2.75 1.10
N LEU A 243 16.56 -3.31 1.13
CA LEU A 243 16.27 -4.59 0.51
C LEU A 243 16.70 -4.62 -0.96
N VAL A 244 16.38 -3.57 -1.74
CA VAL A 244 16.75 -3.52 -3.16
C VAL A 244 18.27 -3.44 -3.31
N GLU A 245 18.95 -2.67 -2.46
CA GLU A 245 20.41 -2.59 -2.46
C GLU A 245 21.05 -3.96 -2.23
N TYR A 246 20.52 -4.76 -1.31
CA TYR A 246 21.01 -6.11 -1.03
C TYR A 246 20.70 -7.10 -2.17
N LEU A 247 19.55 -6.97 -2.83
CA LEU A 247 19.21 -7.79 -4.01
C LEU A 247 20.10 -7.45 -5.20
N CYS A 248 20.39 -6.18 -5.45
CA CYS A 248 21.36 -5.75 -6.45
C CYS A 248 22.76 -6.31 -6.15
N ALA A 249 23.24 -6.14 -4.91
CA ALA A 249 24.52 -6.69 -4.49
C ALA A 249 24.59 -8.22 -4.62
N ALA A 250 23.48 -8.94 -4.39
CA ALA A 250 23.42 -10.39 -4.60
C ALA A 250 23.61 -10.74 -6.08
N ALA A 251 22.95 -10.04 -7.00
CA ALA A 251 23.10 -10.25 -8.44
C ALA A 251 24.53 -9.92 -8.90
N GLU A 252 25.09 -8.80 -8.45
CA GLU A 252 26.48 -8.39 -8.72
C GLU A 252 27.50 -9.43 -8.20
N ASN A 253 27.19 -10.12 -7.08
CA ASN A 253 27.98 -11.22 -6.53
C ASN A 253 27.71 -12.58 -7.23
N GLY A 254 27.02 -12.57 -8.38
CA GLY A 254 26.78 -13.76 -9.21
C GLY A 254 25.66 -14.69 -8.73
N LYS A 255 24.77 -14.23 -7.84
CA LYS A 255 23.57 -15.00 -7.47
C LYS A 255 22.47 -14.82 -8.52
N GLU A 256 21.68 -15.88 -8.77
CA GLU A 256 20.45 -15.73 -9.55
C GLU A 256 19.39 -15.04 -8.70
N VAL A 257 19.09 -13.78 -8.99
CA VAL A 257 18.07 -13.02 -8.27
C VAL A 257 16.83 -12.87 -9.14
N THR A 258 15.67 -13.36 -8.65
CA THR A 258 14.38 -13.19 -9.34
C THR A 258 13.43 -12.37 -8.45
N VAL A 259 12.90 -11.29 -9.00
CA VAL A 259 11.98 -10.41 -8.31
C VAL A 259 10.65 -10.37 -9.05
N LEU A 260 9.58 -10.82 -8.41
CA LEU A 260 8.22 -10.69 -8.91
C LEU A 260 7.60 -9.42 -8.29
N ILE A 261 7.46 -8.35 -9.08
CA ILE A 261 7.06 -7.03 -8.60
C ILE A 261 5.67 -6.63 -9.10
N GLU A 262 4.88 -5.96 -8.24
CA GLU A 262 3.57 -5.39 -8.58
C GLU A 262 3.72 -3.94 -9.04
N LEU A 263 3.47 -3.66 -10.31
CA LEU A 263 3.51 -2.29 -10.83
C LEU A 263 2.20 -1.51 -10.62
N ARG A 264 1.08 -2.20 -10.34
CA ARG A 264 -0.24 -1.60 -10.10
C ARG A 264 -0.53 -1.33 -8.62
N ALA A 265 0.52 -1.18 -7.79
CA ALA A 265 0.38 -0.82 -6.39
C ALA A 265 -0.04 0.66 -6.28
N ARG A 266 -1.31 0.92 -5.94
CA ARG A 266 -1.88 2.29 -5.88
C ARG A 266 -0.98 3.25 -5.10
N PHE A 267 -0.66 4.39 -5.70
CA PHE A 267 0.20 5.48 -5.22
C PHE A 267 1.70 5.16 -5.16
N ASP A 268 2.12 3.95 -5.46
CA ASP A 268 3.53 3.52 -5.48
C ASP A 268 3.97 3.06 -6.88
N GLU A 269 3.13 3.24 -7.90
CA GLU A 269 3.39 2.76 -9.26
C GLU A 269 4.71 3.31 -9.80
N GLN A 270 4.92 4.63 -9.71
CA GLN A 270 6.14 5.27 -10.20
C GLN A 270 7.38 4.77 -9.44
N ASN A 271 7.29 4.67 -8.12
CA ASN A 271 8.37 4.18 -7.27
C ASN A 271 8.74 2.72 -7.61
N ASN A 272 7.74 1.87 -7.84
CA ASN A 272 7.98 0.46 -8.19
C ASN A 272 8.57 0.32 -9.61
N ILE A 273 8.20 1.19 -10.55
CA ILE A 273 8.81 1.25 -11.88
C ILE A 273 10.30 1.60 -11.76
N GLU A 274 10.65 2.65 -11.04
CA GLU A 274 12.04 3.09 -10.85
C GLU A 274 12.91 1.99 -10.19
N TRP A 275 12.36 1.30 -9.18
CA TRP A 275 13.04 0.18 -8.54
C TRP A 275 13.18 -1.03 -9.46
N SER A 276 12.20 -1.31 -10.33
CA SER A 276 12.31 -2.41 -11.30
C SER A 276 13.43 -2.17 -12.31
N GLU A 277 13.61 -0.93 -12.78
CA GLU A 277 14.69 -0.54 -13.67
C GLU A 277 16.05 -0.76 -13.00
N ARG A 278 16.23 -0.31 -11.75
CA ARG A 278 17.47 -0.50 -11.01
C ARG A 278 17.82 -1.97 -10.75
N LEU A 279 16.82 -2.81 -10.46
CA LEU A 279 17.02 -4.25 -10.27
C LEU A 279 17.49 -4.91 -11.57
N GLU A 280 16.90 -4.57 -12.71
CA GLU A 280 17.32 -5.11 -14.02
C GLU A 280 18.73 -4.64 -14.39
N GLU A 281 19.05 -3.35 -14.17
CA GLU A 281 20.41 -2.82 -14.40
C GLU A 281 21.47 -3.57 -13.59
N ALA A 282 21.15 -4.03 -12.37
CA ALA A 282 22.03 -4.82 -11.54
C ALA A 282 22.09 -6.32 -11.95
N GLY A 283 21.33 -6.74 -12.97
CA GLY A 283 21.31 -8.13 -13.44
C GLY A 283 20.25 -9.02 -12.78
N CYS A 284 19.31 -8.47 -12.01
CA CYS A 284 18.19 -9.24 -11.49
C CYS A 284 17.18 -9.56 -12.60
N ARG A 285 16.58 -10.76 -12.54
CA ARG A 285 15.43 -11.11 -13.37
C ARG A 285 14.16 -10.52 -12.74
N VAL A 286 13.51 -9.57 -13.41
CA VAL A 286 12.28 -8.94 -12.95
C VAL A 286 11.07 -9.53 -13.69
N LEU A 287 10.01 -9.87 -12.96
CA LEU A 287 8.73 -10.35 -13.45
C LEU A 287 7.62 -9.43 -12.98
N TYR A 288 6.62 -9.17 -13.82
CA TYR A 288 5.55 -8.17 -13.57
C TYR A 288 4.20 -8.85 -13.39
N GLY A 289 3.99 -9.76 -12.59
CA GLY A 289 2.69 -10.35 -12.27
C GLY A 289 1.88 -10.82 -13.51
N PHE A 290 0.56 -10.86 -13.36
CA PHE A 290 -0.37 -11.42 -14.36
C PHE A 290 -1.49 -10.42 -14.67
N GLU A 291 -2.01 -10.50 -15.90
CA GLU A 291 -3.21 -9.78 -16.29
C GLU A 291 -4.40 -10.17 -15.39
N GLY A 292 -5.21 -9.20 -14.99
CA GLY A 292 -6.37 -9.41 -14.11
C GLY A 292 -6.05 -9.70 -12.64
N TYR A 293 -4.78 -9.95 -12.27
CA TYR A 293 -4.37 -10.27 -10.89
C TYR A 293 -3.29 -9.33 -10.37
N LYS A 294 -3.20 -9.21 -9.04
CA LYS A 294 -2.14 -8.46 -8.36
C LYS A 294 -1.19 -9.40 -7.64
N VAL A 295 0.09 -9.08 -7.71
CA VAL A 295 1.11 -9.74 -6.89
C VAL A 295 1.00 -9.20 -5.46
N HIS A 296 0.28 -9.93 -4.60
CA HIS A 296 0.08 -9.51 -3.21
C HIS A 296 0.68 -10.47 -2.18
N SER A 297 1.26 -11.57 -2.61
CA SER A 297 2.02 -12.51 -1.75
C SER A 297 3.27 -11.83 -1.15
N LYS A 298 3.70 -12.29 0.01
CA LYS A 298 4.93 -11.87 0.68
C LYS A 298 5.72 -13.12 1.00
N ILE A 299 6.54 -13.52 0.03
CA ILE A 299 7.36 -14.72 0.11
C ILE A 299 8.75 -14.44 -0.46
N CYS A 300 9.77 -14.89 0.26
CA CYS A 300 11.15 -14.85 -0.16
C CYS A 300 11.75 -16.24 -0.01
N LEU A 301 12.47 -16.72 -1.03
CA LEU A 301 13.13 -18.02 -1.05
C LEU A 301 14.63 -17.80 -1.30
N ILE A 302 15.45 -18.33 -0.41
CA ILE A 302 16.90 -18.45 -0.56
C ILE A 302 17.22 -19.90 -0.80
N THR A 303 17.90 -20.19 -1.92
CA THR A 303 18.39 -21.53 -2.25
C THR A 303 19.89 -21.59 -2.02
N TYR A 304 20.37 -22.58 -1.28
CA TYR A 304 21.78 -22.71 -0.96
C TYR A 304 22.26 -24.17 -1.01
N ARG A 305 23.58 -24.36 -1.17
CA ARG A 305 24.24 -25.66 -1.06
C ARG A 305 24.52 -25.98 0.39
N SER A 306 24.12 -27.16 0.83
CA SER A 306 24.46 -27.64 2.18
C SER A 306 25.83 -28.31 2.17
N LYS A 307 26.65 -28.00 3.18
CA LYS A 307 27.96 -28.64 3.42
C LYS A 307 27.91 -29.74 4.49
N SER A 308 26.74 -30.13 4.96
CA SER A 308 26.56 -30.84 6.22
C SER A 308 26.90 -32.33 6.21
N GLU A 309 27.23 -32.95 5.05
CA GLU A 309 27.69 -34.35 5.03
C GLU A 309 28.89 -34.58 4.07
N PRO A 310 29.91 -35.35 4.50
CA PRO A 310 31.11 -35.61 3.70
C PRO A 310 30.82 -36.29 2.33
N ASN A 311 29.70 -36.99 2.24
CA ASN A 311 29.32 -37.77 1.04
C ASN A 311 28.29 -37.09 0.15
N ASN A 312 27.66 -35.97 0.57
CA ASN A 312 26.60 -35.29 -0.20
C ASN A 312 26.89 -33.77 -0.34
N LYS A 313 28.02 -33.44 -0.96
CA LYS A 313 28.56 -32.09 -1.10
C LYS A 313 27.69 -31.09 -1.89
N ASN A 314 26.58 -31.54 -2.50
CA ASN A 314 25.76 -30.73 -3.40
C ASN A 314 24.24 -30.77 -3.07
N GLU A 315 23.86 -31.10 -1.85
CA GLU A 315 22.45 -31.09 -1.50
C GLU A 315 21.92 -29.65 -1.49
N ILE A 316 20.86 -29.42 -2.26
CA ILE A 316 20.15 -28.13 -2.32
C ILE A 316 19.21 -28.03 -1.14
N ARG A 317 19.31 -26.93 -0.39
CA ARG A 317 18.47 -26.59 0.75
C ARG A 317 17.83 -25.21 0.58
N TYR A 318 16.79 -24.99 1.34
CA TYR A 318 15.98 -23.78 1.27
C TYR A 318 15.90 -23.08 2.62
N ILE A 319 15.90 -21.75 2.57
CA ILE A 319 15.35 -20.89 3.62
C ILE A 319 14.20 -20.12 2.98
N THR A 320 13.02 -20.18 3.59
CA THR A 320 11.82 -19.49 3.13
C THR A 320 11.38 -18.48 4.16
N GLN A 321 11.11 -17.26 3.72
CA GLN A 321 10.39 -16.29 4.55
C GLN A 321 9.00 -16.10 3.97
N ILE A 322 7.99 -16.12 4.86
CA ILE A 322 6.58 -15.86 4.52
C ILE A 322 6.07 -14.79 5.47
N GLY A 323 5.42 -13.76 4.94
CA GLY A 323 4.92 -12.65 5.74
C GLY A 323 3.48 -12.25 5.43
N THR A 324 2.85 -11.61 6.39
CA THR A 324 1.57 -10.92 6.18
C THR A 324 1.77 -9.47 5.72
N GLY A 325 2.95 -8.88 6.01
CA GLY A 325 3.33 -7.51 5.75
C GLY A 325 4.20 -7.30 4.52
N ASN A 326 4.14 -6.11 3.93
CA ASN A 326 5.00 -5.74 2.82
C ASN A 326 6.47 -5.60 3.23
N TYR A 327 7.39 -5.79 2.29
CA TYR A 327 8.82 -5.56 2.48
C TYR A 327 9.14 -4.06 2.44
N ASN A 328 8.61 -3.33 3.41
CA ASN A 328 8.72 -1.88 3.49
C ASN A 328 9.04 -1.46 4.93
N GLU A 329 10.24 -0.97 5.15
CA GLU A 329 10.77 -0.60 6.47
C GLU A 329 9.94 0.48 7.18
N LYS A 330 9.26 1.35 6.43
CA LYS A 330 8.37 2.37 7.00
C LYS A 330 7.06 1.75 7.50
N THR A 331 6.43 0.91 6.68
CA THR A 331 5.15 0.28 7.06
C THR A 331 5.34 -0.75 8.16
N ALA A 332 6.48 -1.43 8.23
CA ALA A 332 6.83 -2.34 9.32
C ALA A 332 6.87 -1.67 10.71
N LYS A 333 6.98 -0.34 10.78
CA LYS A 333 6.90 0.44 12.02
C LYS A 333 5.50 0.93 12.37
N MET A 334 4.53 0.78 11.46
CA MET A 334 3.17 1.33 11.59
C MET A 334 2.08 0.28 11.49
N TYR A 335 2.39 -0.91 10.97
CA TYR A 335 1.43 -1.99 10.76
C TYR A 335 1.78 -3.17 11.67
N THR A 336 0.76 -3.80 12.24
CA THR A 336 0.96 -5.10 12.86
C THR A 336 1.03 -6.14 11.76
N ASP A 337 2.12 -6.91 11.75
CA ASP A 337 2.34 -7.97 10.76
C ASP A 337 3.22 -9.08 11.35
N TYR A 338 3.17 -10.26 10.74
CA TYR A 338 4.04 -11.38 11.07
C TYR A 338 5.00 -11.68 9.92
N SER A 339 6.19 -12.17 10.26
CA SER A 339 7.21 -12.61 9.32
C SER A 339 7.83 -13.91 9.85
N LEU A 340 7.52 -15.03 9.22
CA LEU A 340 8.09 -16.34 9.53
C LEU A 340 9.31 -16.57 8.63
N MET A 341 10.46 -16.89 9.21
CA MET A 341 11.65 -17.37 8.53
C MET A 341 11.88 -18.82 8.95
N THR A 342 11.94 -19.75 8.00
CA THR A 342 12.02 -21.19 8.24
C THR A 342 12.97 -21.89 7.27
N ALA A 343 13.67 -22.89 7.73
CA ALA A 343 14.43 -23.82 6.90
C ALA A 343 13.69 -25.15 6.66
N ASN A 344 12.38 -25.19 6.87
CA ASN A 344 11.56 -26.36 6.52
C ASN A 344 11.62 -26.61 5.03
N GLN A 345 12.14 -27.80 4.64
CA GLN A 345 12.39 -28.12 3.24
C GLN A 345 11.12 -28.40 2.43
N GLU A 346 10.05 -28.84 3.08
CA GLU A 346 8.76 -29.06 2.41
C GLU A 346 8.13 -27.71 2.01
N ILE A 347 8.18 -26.71 2.92
CA ILE A 347 7.75 -25.33 2.61
C ILE A 347 8.66 -24.70 1.55
N GLY A 348 9.99 -24.97 1.63
CA GLY A 348 10.95 -24.51 0.64
C GLY A 348 10.70 -25.08 -0.75
N THR A 349 10.32 -26.36 -0.83
CA THR A 349 9.96 -27.03 -2.10
C THR A 349 8.71 -26.39 -2.71
N ASP A 350 7.68 -26.16 -1.92
CA ASP A 350 6.46 -25.44 -2.36
C ASP A 350 6.79 -24.03 -2.85
N ALA A 351 7.67 -23.31 -2.12
CA ALA A 351 8.10 -21.97 -2.51
C ALA A 351 8.88 -21.97 -3.84
N ALA A 352 9.74 -22.98 -4.06
CA ALA A 352 10.46 -23.14 -5.31
C ALA A 352 9.51 -23.41 -6.47
N GLU A 353 8.53 -24.30 -6.27
CA GLU A 353 7.49 -24.59 -7.28
C GLU A 353 6.60 -23.36 -7.52
N PHE A 354 6.27 -22.59 -6.47
CA PHE A 354 5.54 -21.32 -6.61
C PHE A 354 6.28 -20.35 -7.53
N PHE A 355 7.56 -20.08 -7.30
CA PHE A 355 8.32 -19.17 -8.15
C PHE A 355 8.51 -19.70 -9.58
N LYS A 356 8.65 -21.01 -9.75
CA LYS A 356 8.68 -21.66 -11.07
C LYS A 356 7.35 -21.41 -11.82
N ASN A 357 6.22 -21.69 -11.16
CA ASN A 357 4.90 -21.49 -11.73
C ASN A 357 4.68 -20.01 -12.11
N MET A 358 5.09 -19.07 -11.23
CA MET A 358 5.01 -17.63 -11.52
C MET A 358 5.86 -17.26 -12.74
N SER A 359 7.01 -17.88 -12.92
CA SER A 359 7.92 -17.57 -14.04
C SER A 359 7.39 -18.03 -15.41
N ILE A 360 6.48 -19.00 -15.44
CA ILE A 360 5.90 -19.57 -16.67
C ILE A 360 4.41 -19.20 -16.85
N GLY A 361 3.87 -18.30 -16.01
CA GLY A 361 2.48 -17.87 -16.13
C GLY A 361 1.43 -18.88 -15.63
N ASN A 362 1.82 -19.87 -14.82
CA ASN A 362 0.91 -20.87 -14.30
C ASN A 362 0.32 -20.44 -12.93
N LEU A 363 -0.94 -20.02 -12.91
CA LEU A 363 -1.67 -19.69 -11.68
C LEU A 363 -2.24 -20.93 -10.95
N HIS A 364 -2.32 -22.09 -11.63
CA HIS A 364 -2.97 -23.30 -11.13
C HIS A 364 -1.98 -24.30 -10.51
N GLY A 365 -0.87 -23.81 -9.96
CA GLY A 365 0.09 -24.65 -9.23
C GLY A 365 -0.55 -25.33 -8.02
N ALA A 366 -0.18 -26.60 -7.79
CA ALA A 366 -0.59 -27.35 -6.60
C ALA A 366 0.57 -27.38 -5.60
N TYR A 367 0.28 -27.11 -4.33
CA TYR A 367 1.23 -27.04 -3.24
C TYR A 367 0.74 -27.86 -2.05
N ARG A 368 1.66 -28.41 -1.30
CA ARG A 368 1.32 -29.25 -0.14
C ARG A 368 1.08 -28.42 1.13
N HIS A 369 1.92 -27.45 1.37
CA HIS A 369 1.91 -26.59 2.57
C HIS A 369 1.44 -25.16 2.28
N LEU A 370 1.75 -24.63 1.10
CA LEU A 370 1.30 -23.32 0.69
C LEU A 370 -0.13 -23.37 0.14
N ILE A 371 -0.93 -22.37 0.52
CA ILE A 371 -2.27 -22.15 0.01
C ILE A 371 -2.28 -20.82 -0.72
N VAL A 372 -2.57 -20.82 -2.02
CA VAL A 372 -2.41 -19.65 -2.89
C VAL A 372 -3.77 -19.14 -3.37
N SER A 373 -4.01 -17.85 -3.17
CA SER A 373 -5.16 -17.14 -3.74
C SER A 373 -4.84 -16.74 -5.21
N PRO A 374 -5.84 -16.82 -6.13
CA PRO A 374 -7.26 -17.11 -5.89
C PRO A 374 -7.61 -18.60 -5.96
N VAL A 375 -6.68 -19.47 -6.37
CA VAL A 375 -7.00 -20.83 -6.81
C VAL A 375 -7.40 -21.75 -5.65
N SER A 376 -6.61 -21.82 -4.58
CA SER A 376 -6.81 -22.82 -3.53
C SER A 376 -7.29 -22.25 -2.19
N LEU A 377 -7.07 -20.96 -1.92
CA LEU A 377 -7.31 -20.38 -0.59
C LEU A 377 -8.76 -20.49 -0.13
N LYS A 378 -9.71 -20.04 -0.97
CA LYS A 378 -11.14 -20.04 -0.60
C LYS A 378 -11.65 -21.46 -0.33
N ALA A 379 -11.39 -22.38 -1.27
CA ALA A 379 -11.83 -23.76 -1.15
C ALA A 379 -11.25 -24.43 0.10
N ARG A 380 -9.95 -24.22 0.39
CA ARG A 380 -9.30 -24.80 1.56
C ARG A 380 -9.84 -24.23 2.87
N VAL A 381 -10.06 -22.92 2.95
CA VAL A 381 -10.65 -22.28 4.13
C VAL A 381 -12.05 -22.83 4.39
N LEU A 382 -12.92 -22.88 3.37
CA LEU A 382 -14.27 -23.41 3.52
C LEU A 382 -14.27 -24.89 3.95
N ALA A 383 -13.43 -25.72 3.33
CA ALA A 383 -13.29 -27.14 3.72
C ALA A 383 -12.81 -27.31 5.17
N THR A 384 -11.88 -26.46 5.63
CA THR A 384 -11.41 -26.51 7.01
C THR A 384 -12.49 -26.02 7.99
N MET A 385 -13.36 -25.10 7.56
CA MET A 385 -14.55 -24.72 8.34
C MET A 385 -15.55 -25.89 8.44
N ASP A 386 -15.74 -26.69 7.38
CA ASP A 386 -16.57 -27.89 7.42
C ASP A 386 -16.06 -28.88 8.47
N GLU A 387 -14.74 -29.10 8.55
CA GLU A 387 -14.14 -29.94 9.60
C GLU A 387 -14.46 -29.43 11.04
N GLU A 388 -14.60 -28.11 11.24
CA GLU A 388 -14.98 -27.54 12.53
C GLU A 388 -16.50 -27.64 12.75
N ILE A 389 -17.33 -27.52 11.72
CA ILE A 389 -18.80 -27.70 11.77
C ILE A 389 -19.16 -29.10 12.20
N GLU A 390 -18.47 -30.13 11.69
CA GLU A 390 -18.67 -31.52 12.09
C GLU A 390 -18.43 -31.76 13.59
N LYS A 391 -17.59 -30.92 14.24
CA LYS A 391 -17.35 -31.00 15.70
C LYS A 391 -18.43 -30.34 16.54
N GLY A 392 -19.35 -29.59 15.93
CA GLY A 392 -20.42 -28.88 16.63
C GLY A 392 -19.89 -27.91 17.69
N SER A 393 -20.41 -27.93 18.90
CA SER A 393 -19.97 -27.03 19.99
C SER A 393 -18.54 -27.25 20.47
N ALA A 394 -17.87 -28.33 20.08
CA ALA A 394 -16.45 -28.55 20.31
C ALA A 394 -15.58 -27.82 19.28
N GLY A 395 -16.12 -27.43 18.13
CA GLY A 395 -15.43 -26.68 17.09
C GLY A 395 -15.02 -25.27 17.53
N ARG A 396 -13.98 -24.72 16.90
CA ARG A 396 -13.47 -23.38 17.18
C ARG A 396 -12.87 -22.75 15.93
N ILE A 397 -13.30 -21.54 15.60
CA ILE A 397 -12.77 -20.76 14.48
C ILE A 397 -12.37 -19.37 14.99
N ILE A 398 -11.14 -18.94 14.72
CA ILE A 398 -10.68 -17.58 14.98
C ILE A 398 -10.04 -17.07 13.70
N MET A 399 -10.50 -15.93 13.20
CA MET A 399 -9.95 -15.35 11.98
C MET A 399 -9.71 -13.87 12.13
N LYS A 400 -8.49 -13.43 11.82
CA LYS A 400 -8.11 -12.04 11.72
C LYS A 400 -7.91 -11.68 10.25
N MET A 401 -8.60 -10.65 9.76
CA MET A 401 -8.58 -10.25 8.36
C MET A 401 -8.94 -8.78 8.16
N ASN A 402 -8.70 -8.26 6.96
CA ASN A 402 -9.02 -6.86 6.66
C ASN A 402 -10.51 -6.60 6.54
N SER A 403 -11.21 -7.47 5.81
CA SER A 403 -12.62 -7.30 5.44
C SER A 403 -13.29 -8.64 5.25
N VAL A 404 -14.60 -8.68 5.43
CA VAL A 404 -15.47 -9.84 5.21
C VAL A 404 -16.60 -9.41 4.28
N THR A 405 -16.54 -9.83 3.00
CA THR A 405 -17.51 -9.47 1.96
C THR A 405 -17.88 -10.66 1.07
N ASP A 406 -17.12 -11.77 1.12
CA ASP A 406 -17.39 -12.97 0.31
C ASP A 406 -18.65 -13.68 0.81
N VAL A 407 -19.62 -13.86 -0.08
CA VAL A 407 -20.95 -14.39 0.25
C VAL A 407 -20.88 -15.85 0.72
N ASP A 408 -20.04 -16.68 0.08
CA ASP A 408 -19.96 -18.10 0.46
C ASP A 408 -19.30 -18.25 1.83
N PHE A 409 -18.28 -17.43 2.12
CA PHE A 409 -17.66 -17.36 3.44
C PHE A 409 -18.68 -16.92 4.51
N ILE A 410 -19.49 -15.89 4.24
CA ILE A 410 -20.51 -15.39 5.17
C ILE A 410 -21.54 -16.48 5.49
N ARG A 411 -22.03 -17.18 4.47
CA ARG A 411 -22.95 -18.32 4.64
C ARG A 411 -22.31 -19.44 5.46
N LYS A 412 -21.04 -19.73 5.22
CA LYS A 412 -20.31 -20.77 5.97
C LYS A 412 -20.10 -20.38 7.44
N VAL A 413 -19.92 -19.11 7.75
CA VAL A 413 -19.87 -18.60 9.13
C VAL A 413 -21.22 -18.76 9.84
N GLU A 414 -22.33 -18.47 9.15
CA GLU A 414 -23.68 -18.70 9.67
C GLU A 414 -23.92 -20.19 9.93
N GLU A 415 -23.59 -21.07 8.99
CA GLU A 415 -23.67 -22.52 9.12
C GLU A 415 -22.89 -23.05 10.34
N ALA A 416 -21.64 -22.57 10.51
CA ALA A 416 -20.80 -22.91 11.64
C ALA A 416 -21.45 -22.48 12.98
N SER A 417 -22.01 -21.27 13.02
CA SER A 417 -22.71 -20.78 14.21
C SER A 417 -23.93 -21.60 14.53
N CYS A 418 -24.76 -21.94 13.54
CA CYS A 418 -25.95 -22.80 13.72
C CYS A 418 -25.59 -24.22 14.22
N ALA A 419 -24.42 -24.74 13.81
CA ALA A 419 -23.89 -26.00 14.32
C ALA A 419 -23.30 -25.90 15.74
N GLY A 420 -23.28 -24.72 16.36
CA GLY A 420 -22.75 -24.47 17.70
C GLY A 420 -21.26 -24.17 17.78
N VAL A 421 -20.57 -24.02 16.65
CA VAL A 421 -19.15 -23.66 16.61
C VAL A 421 -18.98 -22.22 17.09
N LYS A 422 -18.02 -21.98 17.98
CA LYS A 422 -17.65 -20.62 18.40
C LYS A 422 -16.74 -19.98 17.34
N VAL A 423 -17.21 -18.86 16.78
CA VAL A 423 -16.49 -18.11 15.73
C VAL A 423 -16.13 -16.73 16.24
N ASP A 424 -14.84 -16.41 16.29
CA ASP A 424 -14.31 -15.06 16.56
C ASP A 424 -13.70 -14.48 15.30
N LEU A 425 -14.25 -13.35 14.85
CA LEU A 425 -13.74 -12.59 13.70
C LEU A 425 -13.14 -11.28 14.18
N ILE A 426 -11.87 -11.03 13.85
CA ILE A 426 -11.17 -9.77 14.10
C ILE A 426 -11.05 -9.05 12.76
N VAL A 427 -11.93 -8.07 12.51
CA VAL A 427 -12.08 -7.41 11.21
C VAL A 427 -11.91 -5.91 11.37
N ARG A 428 -10.88 -5.33 10.75
CA ARG A 428 -10.58 -3.89 10.87
C ARG A 428 -11.33 -2.98 9.89
N GLY A 429 -11.86 -3.53 8.81
CA GLY A 429 -12.54 -2.80 7.73
C GLY A 429 -13.98 -3.25 7.55
N ILE A 430 -14.41 -3.36 6.30
CA ILE A 430 -15.78 -3.76 5.94
C ILE A 430 -16.09 -5.16 6.48
N CYS A 431 -17.19 -5.28 7.21
CA CYS A 431 -17.72 -6.55 7.70
C CYS A 431 -19.19 -6.65 7.34
N CYS A 432 -19.54 -7.61 6.48
CA CYS A 432 -20.93 -7.85 6.04
C CYS A 432 -21.61 -8.96 6.86
N ILE A 433 -21.13 -9.22 8.08
CA ILE A 433 -21.75 -10.14 9.05
C ILE A 433 -22.31 -9.33 10.21
N LEU A 434 -23.57 -9.52 10.53
CA LEU A 434 -24.17 -9.06 11.78
C LEU A 434 -24.01 -10.16 12.83
N PRO A 435 -23.22 -9.97 13.90
CA PRO A 435 -22.99 -11.00 14.90
C PRO A 435 -24.14 -11.10 15.90
N GLN A 436 -24.21 -12.22 16.62
CA GLN A 436 -25.12 -12.45 17.75
C GLN A 436 -26.62 -12.36 17.39
N VAL A 437 -26.98 -12.69 16.15
CA VAL A 437 -28.37 -12.81 15.72
C VAL A 437 -28.88 -14.19 16.11
N PRO A 438 -29.94 -14.29 16.94
CA PRO A 438 -30.51 -15.57 17.37
C PRO A 438 -30.92 -16.46 16.19
N GLY A 439 -30.56 -17.73 16.24
CA GLY A 439 -30.86 -18.71 15.20
C GLY A 439 -29.98 -18.61 13.93
N HIS A 440 -29.08 -17.64 13.86
CA HIS A 440 -28.19 -17.39 12.71
C HIS A 440 -26.74 -17.31 13.15
N THR A 441 -26.37 -16.19 13.76
CA THR A 441 -24.97 -15.85 14.10
C THR A 441 -24.76 -15.69 15.62
N GLU A 442 -25.56 -16.37 16.44
CA GLU A 442 -25.55 -16.27 17.91
C GLU A 442 -24.19 -16.67 18.52
N ASN A 443 -23.44 -17.57 17.85
CA ASN A 443 -22.12 -18.02 18.26
C ASN A 443 -20.97 -17.25 17.57
N VAL A 444 -21.28 -16.18 16.84
CA VAL A 444 -20.30 -15.33 16.16
C VAL A 444 -20.03 -14.07 16.97
N ARG A 445 -18.75 -13.79 17.24
CA ARG A 445 -18.30 -12.52 17.79
C ARG A 445 -17.44 -11.79 16.75
N VAL A 446 -17.72 -10.52 16.54
CA VAL A 446 -16.91 -9.64 15.68
C VAL A 446 -16.25 -8.58 16.54
N THR A 447 -14.94 -8.42 16.40
CA THR A 447 -14.15 -7.39 17.07
C THR A 447 -13.43 -6.57 16.01
N SER A 448 -13.43 -5.24 16.17
CA SER A 448 -12.65 -4.33 15.35
C SER A 448 -11.64 -3.60 16.23
N ILE A 449 -10.38 -3.56 15.80
CA ILE A 449 -9.31 -2.85 16.49
C ILE A 449 -8.86 -1.69 15.61
N VAL A 450 -9.06 -0.47 16.11
CA VAL A 450 -8.64 0.78 15.50
C VAL A 450 -7.83 1.56 16.53
N GLY A 451 -6.61 1.96 16.18
CA GLY A 451 -5.74 2.68 17.10
C GLY A 451 -4.42 3.07 16.45
N ARG A 452 -3.38 3.10 17.24
CA ARG A 452 -2.04 3.53 16.87
C ARG A 452 -1.48 2.83 15.65
N TYR A 453 -1.64 1.49 15.59
CA TYR A 453 -1.13 0.67 14.50
C TYR A 453 -2.26 0.17 13.60
N LEU A 454 -1.96 -0.01 12.32
CA LEU A 454 -2.89 -0.65 11.41
C LEU A 454 -2.87 -2.17 11.62
N GLU A 455 -3.99 -2.74 12.03
CA GLU A 455 -4.17 -4.19 12.16
C GLU A 455 -4.21 -4.85 10.78
N HIS A 456 -3.05 -5.36 10.32
CA HIS A 456 -2.87 -5.77 8.93
C HIS A 456 -2.74 -7.31 8.73
N PRO A 457 -2.32 -8.13 9.72
CA PRO A 457 -2.11 -9.55 9.49
C PRO A 457 -3.40 -10.28 9.17
N ARG A 458 -3.30 -11.33 8.34
CA ARG A 458 -4.34 -12.33 8.12
C ARG A 458 -3.88 -13.59 8.81
N VAL A 459 -4.67 -14.04 9.78
CA VAL A 459 -4.38 -15.24 10.55
C VAL A 459 -5.67 -16.03 10.71
N PHE A 460 -5.66 -17.30 10.37
CA PHE A 460 -6.77 -18.22 10.49
C PHE A 460 -6.38 -19.34 11.43
N VAL A 461 -7.20 -19.60 12.43
CA VAL A 461 -6.99 -20.62 13.44
C VAL A 461 -8.23 -21.50 13.53
N PHE A 462 -8.04 -22.78 13.43
CA PHE A 462 -9.09 -23.79 13.52
C PHE A 462 -8.75 -24.79 14.61
N GLY A 463 -9.74 -25.18 15.39
CA GLY A 463 -9.57 -26.17 16.46
C GLY A 463 -9.16 -25.58 17.81
N LYS A 464 -8.83 -26.46 18.75
CA LYS A 464 -8.43 -26.16 20.13
C LYS A 464 -7.27 -27.06 20.57
N GLY A 465 -6.38 -26.52 21.42
CA GLY A 465 -5.28 -27.26 22.02
C GLY A 465 -4.29 -27.82 20.98
N GLU A 466 -3.82 -29.05 21.19
CA GLU A 466 -2.83 -29.71 20.32
C GLU A 466 -3.31 -30.00 18.88
N LYS A 467 -4.63 -29.95 18.64
CA LYS A 467 -5.24 -30.14 17.32
C LYS A 467 -5.52 -28.82 16.59
N THR A 468 -4.93 -27.72 17.06
CA THR A 468 -5.06 -26.42 16.38
C THR A 468 -4.33 -26.45 15.03
N LYS A 469 -5.00 -25.98 13.99
CA LYS A 469 -4.47 -25.80 12.63
C LYS A 469 -4.31 -24.31 12.31
#